data_2dfef1d220fbe3c76f61b0711c1e5f6c
#
_entry.id   2dfef1d220fbe3c76f61b0711c1e5f6c
#
_cell.length_a   1.000
_cell.length_b   1.000
_cell.length_c   1.000
_cell.angle_alpha   90.00
_cell.angle_beta   90.00
_cell.angle_gamma   90.00
#
_symmetry.space_group_name_H-M   'P 1'
#
loop_
_entity.id
_entity.type
_entity.pdbx_description
1 polymer ?
#
loop_
_entity_poly.entity_id
_entity_poly.type
_entity_poly.pdbx_seq_one_letter_code
_entity_poly.pdbx_strand_id
1 'polypeptide(L)'
;AFMGDYLNEAKRIGNHCTLRAHNLEHRIWERTSEAGVNPVKNWYLTLQSKRLKKFEIGLVENVNSVWSISEEDKKWFEKFNRKTTAITVSIQQQEPVSNLTPLACFHLGALDWEPNLQGLNWFLTSVWPTVLEKIPNATFHIAGNNPPQHLQSEERKNYIVHGRVPDAEEFAKS
;
A
#
# COMPACT_ATOMS: atom_id res chain seq x y z
N ALA A 1 13.51 -3.65 1.62
CA ALA A 1 14.43 -4.80 1.48
C ALA A 1 15.48 -4.60 0.35
N PHE A 2 15.15 -3.88 -0.73
CA PHE A 2 16.01 -3.76 -1.94
C PHE A 2 17.44 -3.26 -1.72
N MET A 3 17.69 -2.46 -0.69
CA MET A 3 19.03 -1.94 -0.36
C MET A 3 19.81 -2.82 0.61
N GLY A 4 19.24 -3.96 1.01
CA GLY A 4 19.84 -4.82 2.02
C GLY A 4 21.17 -5.47 1.63
N ASP A 5 21.37 -5.74 0.35
CA ASP A 5 22.62 -6.31 -0.17
C ASP A 5 23.81 -5.36 -0.01
N TYR A 6 23.54 -4.04 0.13
CA TYR A 6 24.56 -3.03 0.34
C TYR A 6 24.88 -2.76 1.81
N LEU A 7 24.25 -3.48 2.76
CA LEU A 7 24.43 -3.23 4.20
C LEU A 7 25.89 -3.35 4.64
N ASN A 8 26.61 -4.34 4.14
CA ASN A 8 28.01 -4.54 4.51
C ASN A 8 28.90 -3.37 4.05
N GLU A 9 28.63 -2.86 2.84
CA GLU A 9 29.34 -1.71 2.31
C GLU A 9 28.96 -0.42 3.06
N ALA A 10 27.70 -0.24 3.38
CA ALA A 10 27.23 0.89 4.19
C ALA A 10 27.89 0.89 5.59
N LYS A 11 28.04 -0.27 6.22
CA LYS A 11 28.76 -0.40 7.50
C LYS A 11 30.25 -0.11 7.40
N ARG A 12 30.87 -0.41 6.27
CA ARG A 12 32.29 -0.12 6.03
C ARG A 12 32.55 1.38 5.88
N ILE A 13 31.61 2.11 5.30
CA ILE A 13 31.73 3.54 5.04
C ILE A 13 31.25 4.39 6.23
N GLY A 14 30.17 3.95 6.88
CA GLY A 14 29.47 4.70 7.92
C GLY A 14 29.52 4.05 9.29
N ASN A 15 29.63 4.87 10.35
CA ASN A 15 29.64 4.43 11.73
C ASN A 15 28.24 4.05 12.26
N HIS A 16 27.19 4.48 11.59
CA HIS A 16 25.81 4.24 11.99
C HIS A 16 24.91 3.95 10.78
N CYS A 17 24.27 2.81 10.77
CA CYS A 17 23.34 2.39 9.73
C CYS A 17 21.92 2.33 10.27
N THR A 18 21.01 3.09 9.70
CA THR A 18 19.58 3.05 9.99
C THR A 18 18.81 2.45 8.83
N LEU A 19 17.98 1.46 9.11
CA LEU A 19 17.05 0.91 8.13
C LEU A 19 15.73 1.68 8.19
N ARG A 20 15.36 2.39 7.12
CA ARG A 20 14.00 2.91 6.96
C ARG A 20 13.15 1.86 6.24
N ALA A 21 12.22 1.27 6.98
CA ALA A 21 11.30 0.26 6.47
C ALA A 21 9.96 0.91 6.12
N HIS A 22 9.55 0.78 4.85
CA HIS A 22 8.26 1.31 4.38
C HIS A 22 7.12 0.31 4.54
N ASN A 23 7.44 -0.99 4.54
CA ASN A 23 6.48 -2.09 4.69
C ASN A 23 7.17 -3.29 5.31
N LEU A 24 6.38 -4.24 5.80
CA LEU A 24 6.80 -5.61 6.00
C LEU A 24 6.64 -6.36 4.67
N GLU A 25 7.69 -6.36 3.83
CA GLU A 25 7.64 -6.88 2.45
C GLU A 25 7.18 -8.33 2.40
N HIS A 26 7.66 -9.19 3.32
CA HIS A 26 7.23 -10.58 3.37
C HIS A 26 5.72 -10.74 3.57
N ARG A 27 5.05 -9.82 4.31
CA ARG A 27 3.60 -9.86 4.53
C ARG A 27 2.81 -9.55 3.26
N ILE A 28 3.33 -8.69 2.40
CA ILE A 28 2.70 -8.40 1.10
C ILE A 28 2.65 -9.68 0.27
N TRP A 29 3.77 -10.40 0.20
CA TRP A 29 3.87 -11.66 -0.54
C TRP A 29 3.02 -12.78 0.09
N GLU A 30 2.96 -12.84 1.42
CA GLU A 30 2.14 -13.78 2.16
C GLU A 30 0.65 -13.58 1.84
N ARG A 31 0.14 -12.36 1.97
CA ARG A 31 -1.24 -12.01 1.62
C ARG A 31 -1.56 -12.28 0.14
N THR A 32 -0.63 -11.96 -0.76
CA THR A 32 -0.82 -12.24 -2.19
C THR A 32 -0.90 -13.75 -2.46
N SER A 33 -0.15 -14.57 -1.72
CA SER A 33 -0.23 -16.03 -1.84
C SER A 33 -1.54 -16.60 -1.31
N GLU A 34 -2.09 -16.02 -0.26
CA GLU A 34 -3.37 -16.44 0.35
C GLU A 34 -4.58 -16.07 -0.53
N ALA A 35 -4.54 -14.91 -1.19
CA ALA A 35 -5.60 -14.43 -2.07
C ALA A 35 -5.57 -15.06 -3.49
N GLY A 36 -4.50 -15.75 -3.86
CA GLY A 36 -4.30 -16.28 -5.21
C GLY A 36 -5.12 -17.54 -5.49
N VAL A 37 -5.56 -17.68 -6.75
CA VAL A 37 -6.35 -18.84 -7.22
C VAL A 37 -5.46 -19.98 -7.76
N ASN A 38 -4.24 -19.67 -8.17
CA ASN A 38 -3.33 -20.65 -8.78
C ASN A 38 -2.43 -21.31 -7.72
N PRO A 39 -2.59 -22.62 -7.42
CA PRO A 39 -1.85 -23.31 -6.35
C PRO A 39 -0.33 -23.33 -6.55
N VAL A 40 0.15 -23.43 -7.77
CA VAL A 40 1.59 -23.43 -8.08
C VAL A 40 2.19 -22.07 -7.81
N LYS A 41 1.52 -21.00 -8.25
CA LYS A 41 1.92 -19.61 -7.97
C LYS A 41 1.89 -19.34 -6.47
N ASN A 42 0.86 -19.79 -5.77
CA ASN A 42 0.71 -19.59 -4.32
C ASN A 42 1.83 -20.30 -3.54
N TRP A 43 2.14 -21.53 -3.89
CA TRP A 43 3.28 -22.25 -3.31
C TRP A 43 4.59 -21.50 -3.50
N TYR A 44 4.85 -21.02 -4.73
CA TYR A 44 6.05 -20.22 -5.03
C TYR A 44 6.10 -18.93 -4.21
N LEU A 45 5.00 -18.17 -4.15
CA LEU A 45 4.90 -16.92 -3.39
C LEU A 45 5.10 -17.16 -1.89
N THR A 46 4.52 -18.24 -1.33
CA THR A 46 4.73 -18.64 0.06
C THR A 46 6.20 -18.95 0.36
N LEU A 47 6.88 -19.65 -0.55
CA LEU A 47 8.31 -19.93 -0.41
C LEU A 47 9.13 -18.63 -0.42
N GLN A 48 8.82 -17.70 -1.35
CA GLN A 48 9.51 -16.43 -1.45
C GLN A 48 9.23 -15.54 -0.23
N SER A 49 8.00 -15.52 0.28
CA SER A 49 7.64 -14.80 1.52
C SER A 49 8.50 -15.27 2.71
N LYS A 50 8.67 -16.60 2.89
CA LYS A 50 9.51 -17.15 3.96
C LYS A 50 10.99 -16.77 3.81
N ARG A 51 11.51 -16.78 2.59
CA ARG A 51 12.90 -16.38 2.30
C ARG A 51 13.09 -14.88 2.57
N LEU A 52 12.15 -14.07 2.11
CA LEU A 52 12.17 -12.63 2.31
C LEU A 52 12.07 -12.26 3.79
N LYS A 53 11.20 -12.95 4.55
CA LYS A 53 11.09 -12.77 6.01
C LYS A 53 12.43 -13.04 6.72
N LYS A 54 13.12 -14.11 6.35
CA LYS A 54 14.44 -14.42 6.91
C LYS A 54 15.46 -13.34 6.56
N PHE A 55 15.43 -12.84 5.33
CA PHE A 55 16.30 -11.76 4.87
C PHE A 55 16.02 -10.45 5.63
N GLU A 56 14.74 -10.05 5.78
CA GLU A 56 14.35 -8.86 6.54
C GLU A 56 14.77 -8.93 8.00
N ILE A 57 14.57 -10.09 8.67
CA ILE A 57 15.05 -10.29 10.04
C ILE A 57 16.57 -10.08 10.11
N GLY A 58 17.31 -10.70 9.20
CA GLY A 58 18.77 -10.55 9.15
C GLY A 58 19.22 -9.10 8.93
N LEU A 59 18.49 -8.32 8.12
CA LEU A 59 18.78 -6.89 7.97
C LEU A 59 18.52 -6.13 9.27
N VAL A 60 17.36 -6.35 9.89
CA VAL A 60 16.93 -5.67 11.11
C VAL A 60 17.88 -5.93 12.27
N GLU A 61 18.34 -7.14 12.44
CA GLU A 61 19.32 -7.54 13.47
C GLU A 61 20.69 -6.92 13.22
N ASN A 62 21.03 -6.62 11.99
CA ASN A 62 22.34 -6.14 11.58
C ASN A 62 22.47 -4.64 11.39
N VAL A 63 21.41 -3.84 11.62
CA VAL A 63 21.48 -2.36 11.60
C VAL A 63 21.53 -1.79 13.02
N ASN A 64 21.98 -0.54 13.14
CA ASN A 64 22.05 0.16 14.41
C ASN A 64 20.66 0.59 14.91
N SER A 65 19.75 0.94 14.01
CA SER A 65 18.38 1.33 14.32
C SER A 65 17.43 1.07 13.15
N VAL A 66 16.14 1.02 13.45
CA VAL A 66 15.09 0.82 12.44
C VAL A 66 14.05 1.93 12.58
N TRP A 67 13.65 2.51 11.45
CA TRP A 67 12.54 3.45 11.34
C TRP A 67 11.41 2.81 10.54
N SER A 68 10.30 2.50 11.20
CA SER A 68 9.07 2.05 10.55
C SER A 68 8.16 3.23 10.24
N ILE A 69 7.21 3.05 9.33
CA ILE A 69 6.24 4.09 9.00
C ILE A 69 4.95 3.99 9.84
N SER A 70 4.76 2.91 10.57
CA SER A 70 3.59 2.67 11.42
C SER A 70 3.97 2.08 12.77
N GLU A 71 3.12 2.29 13.79
CA GLU A 71 3.27 1.68 15.10
C GLU A 71 3.04 0.16 15.06
N GLU A 72 2.25 -0.33 14.11
CA GLU A 72 2.04 -1.77 13.93
C GLU A 72 3.30 -2.46 13.43
N ASP A 73 3.94 -1.90 12.40
CA ASP A 73 5.19 -2.44 11.88
C ASP A 73 6.32 -2.32 12.91
N LYS A 74 6.36 -1.22 13.68
CA LYS A 74 7.31 -1.05 14.78
C LYS A 74 7.25 -2.23 15.74
N LYS A 75 6.05 -2.64 16.21
CA LYS A 75 5.87 -3.79 17.11
C LYS A 75 6.45 -5.10 16.57
N TRP A 76 6.47 -5.25 15.24
CA TRP A 76 7.09 -6.41 14.62
C TRP A 76 8.62 -6.29 14.60
N PHE A 77 9.15 -5.13 14.20
CA PHE A 77 10.59 -4.90 14.13
C PHE A 77 11.26 -4.89 15.50
N GLU A 78 10.61 -4.39 16.54
CA GLU A 78 11.11 -4.36 17.93
C GLU A 78 11.46 -5.74 18.49
N LYS A 79 10.87 -6.81 17.95
CA LYS A 79 11.19 -8.19 18.32
C LYS A 79 12.63 -8.57 17.94
N PHE A 80 13.20 -7.90 16.95
CA PHE A 80 14.53 -8.18 16.40
C PHE A 80 15.52 -7.05 16.63
N ASN A 81 15.04 -5.80 16.76
CA ASN A 81 15.87 -4.65 17.05
C ASN A 81 15.14 -3.67 17.98
N ARG A 82 15.58 -3.58 19.23
CA ARG A 82 14.97 -2.70 20.24
C ARG A 82 15.10 -1.20 19.92
N LYS A 83 16.04 -0.81 19.06
CA LYS A 83 16.20 0.58 18.60
C LYS A 83 15.31 0.86 17.39
N THR A 84 14.05 0.53 17.51
CA THR A 84 13.03 0.77 16.48
C THR A 84 12.15 1.94 16.89
N THR A 85 11.94 2.87 15.96
CA THR A 85 11.09 4.05 16.15
C THR A 85 10.09 4.13 15.00
N ALA A 86 8.82 4.41 15.28
CA ALA A 86 7.85 4.72 14.25
C ALA A 86 8.00 6.20 13.85
N ILE A 87 8.26 6.42 12.56
CA ILE A 87 8.31 7.75 11.94
C ILE A 87 7.28 7.73 10.83
N THR A 88 6.09 8.20 11.14
CA THR A 88 4.99 8.26 10.18
C THR A 88 5.29 9.22 9.04
N VAL A 89 4.66 9.00 7.90
CA VAL A 89 4.73 9.92 6.77
C VAL A 89 3.99 11.20 7.19
N SER A 90 4.67 12.34 7.11
CA SER A 90 4.02 13.64 7.29
C SER A 90 3.27 14.02 6.02
N ILE A 91 2.03 14.46 6.18
CA ILE A 91 1.24 15.05 5.12
C ILE A 91 1.18 16.55 5.40
N GLN A 92 1.45 17.36 4.40
CA GLN A 92 1.27 18.81 4.51
C GLN A 92 -0.21 19.08 4.76
N GLN A 93 -0.49 19.85 5.82
CA GLN A 93 -1.86 20.29 6.08
C GLN A 93 -2.32 21.17 4.93
N GLN A 94 -3.44 20.78 4.32
CA GLN A 94 -4.06 21.56 3.25
C GLN A 94 -5.24 22.32 3.82
N GLU A 95 -5.51 23.50 3.24
CA GLU A 95 -6.70 24.26 3.58
C GLU A 95 -7.96 23.48 3.18
N PRO A 96 -9.02 23.56 4.00
CA PRO A 96 -10.28 22.91 3.67
C PRO A 96 -10.83 23.40 2.33
N VAL A 97 -11.20 22.47 1.46
CA VAL A 97 -11.85 22.82 0.18
C VAL A 97 -13.31 23.17 0.43
N SER A 98 -13.71 24.39 0.05
CA SER A 98 -15.07 24.90 0.29
C SER A 98 -16.13 24.40 -0.71
N ASN A 99 -15.72 23.95 -1.89
CA ASN A 99 -16.60 23.55 -2.99
C ASN A 99 -16.42 22.08 -3.35
N LEU A 100 -16.72 21.19 -2.41
CA LEU A 100 -16.69 19.76 -2.67
C LEU A 100 -17.95 19.32 -3.43
N THR A 101 -17.78 18.38 -4.37
CA THR A 101 -18.92 17.72 -5.01
C THR A 101 -19.70 16.93 -3.97
N PRO A 102 -21.01 17.27 -3.74
CA PRO A 102 -21.79 16.57 -2.74
C PRO A 102 -21.91 15.08 -3.05
N LEU A 103 -21.83 14.23 -2.02
CA LEU A 103 -22.01 12.78 -2.11
C LEU A 103 -21.01 12.07 -3.04
N ALA A 104 -19.87 12.71 -3.31
CA ALA A 104 -18.77 12.11 -4.05
C ALA A 104 -17.66 11.62 -3.11
N CYS A 105 -17.04 10.51 -3.45
CA CYS A 105 -15.80 10.06 -2.85
C CYS A 105 -14.85 9.54 -3.93
N PHE A 106 -13.57 9.42 -3.62
CA PHE A 106 -12.59 8.99 -4.61
C PHE A 106 -11.55 8.03 -4.04
N HIS A 107 -10.96 7.24 -4.93
CA HIS A 107 -9.72 6.51 -4.75
C HIS A 107 -8.65 7.07 -5.68
N LEU A 108 -7.49 7.39 -5.13
CA LEU A 108 -6.34 7.84 -5.90
C LEU A 108 -5.13 6.96 -5.56
N GLY A 109 -4.63 6.21 -6.52
CA GLY A 109 -3.51 5.31 -6.29
C GLY A 109 -3.08 4.55 -7.54
N ALA A 110 -1.89 3.94 -7.50
CA ALA A 110 -1.41 3.08 -8.58
C ALA A 110 -2.32 1.84 -8.70
N LEU A 111 -2.99 1.69 -9.86
CA LEU A 111 -3.94 0.60 -10.13
C LEU A 111 -3.26 -0.65 -10.71
N ASP A 112 -1.95 -0.63 -10.89
CA ASP A 112 -1.07 -1.77 -11.17
C ASP A 112 -0.37 -2.33 -9.91
N TRP A 113 -0.62 -1.70 -8.74
CA TRP A 113 -0.14 -2.17 -7.45
C TRP A 113 -1.17 -3.09 -6.80
N GLU A 114 -0.83 -4.37 -6.68
CA GLU A 114 -1.75 -5.43 -6.22
C GLU A 114 -2.48 -5.13 -4.91
N PRO A 115 -1.84 -4.60 -3.84
CA PRO A 115 -2.55 -4.22 -2.62
C PRO A 115 -3.63 -3.14 -2.83
N ASN A 116 -3.40 -2.18 -3.72
CA ASN A 116 -4.39 -1.16 -4.05
C ASN A 116 -5.59 -1.78 -4.77
N LEU A 117 -5.33 -2.67 -5.74
CA LEU A 117 -6.39 -3.38 -6.45
C LEU A 117 -7.22 -4.28 -5.55
N GLN A 118 -6.59 -5.00 -4.63
CA GLN A 118 -7.29 -5.84 -3.67
C GLN A 118 -8.19 -5.00 -2.76
N GLY A 119 -7.68 -3.88 -2.23
CA GLY A 119 -8.44 -2.95 -1.41
C GLY A 119 -9.61 -2.31 -2.18
N LEU A 120 -9.36 -1.90 -3.42
CA LEU A 120 -10.39 -1.31 -4.28
C LEU A 120 -11.47 -2.33 -4.66
N ASN A 121 -11.09 -3.54 -5.04
CA ASN A 121 -12.05 -4.61 -5.34
C ASN A 121 -12.90 -4.97 -4.12
N TRP A 122 -12.29 -5.09 -2.94
CA TRP A 122 -13.03 -5.30 -1.69
C TRP A 122 -14.02 -4.17 -1.42
N PHE A 123 -13.60 -2.92 -1.57
CA PHE A 123 -14.47 -1.77 -1.40
C PHE A 123 -15.67 -1.81 -2.35
N LEU A 124 -15.41 -2.04 -3.65
CA LEU A 124 -16.45 -2.09 -4.69
C LEU A 124 -17.44 -3.26 -4.51
N THR A 125 -16.98 -4.38 -3.94
CA THR A 125 -17.83 -5.57 -3.79
C THR A 125 -18.53 -5.66 -2.44
N SER A 126 -17.91 -5.15 -1.38
CA SER A 126 -18.38 -5.36 0.00
C SER A 126 -18.91 -4.10 0.68
N VAL A 127 -18.41 -2.91 0.29
CA VAL A 127 -18.77 -1.65 0.93
C VAL A 127 -19.68 -0.80 0.05
N TRP A 128 -19.27 -0.58 -1.20
CA TRP A 128 -19.95 0.33 -2.11
C TRP A 128 -21.42 0.02 -2.36
N PRO A 129 -21.86 -1.24 -2.50
CA PRO A 129 -23.29 -1.57 -2.63
C PRO A 129 -24.12 -1.07 -1.43
N THR A 130 -23.61 -1.25 -0.21
CA THR A 130 -24.29 -0.78 1.01
C THR A 130 -24.36 0.75 1.09
N VAL A 131 -23.35 1.45 0.55
CA VAL A 131 -23.40 2.92 0.42
C VAL A 131 -24.52 3.33 -0.51
N LEU A 132 -24.64 2.68 -1.67
CA LEU A 132 -25.67 2.99 -2.66
C LEU A 132 -27.09 2.68 -2.20
N GLU A 133 -27.29 1.64 -1.37
CA GLU A 133 -28.57 1.36 -0.74
C GLU A 133 -29.05 2.53 0.15
N LYS A 134 -28.10 3.20 0.83
CA LYS A 134 -28.41 4.32 1.73
C LYS A 134 -28.39 5.68 1.02
N ILE A 135 -27.54 5.82 0.03
CA ILE A 135 -27.28 7.07 -0.70
C ILE A 135 -27.24 6.75 -2.21
N PRO A 136 -28.41 6.58 -2.85
CA PRO A 136 -28.48 6.15 -4.26
C PRO A 136 -27.77 7.05 -5.27
N ASN A 137 -27.60 8.33 -4.93
CA ASN A 137 -26.95 9.33 -5.78
C ASN A 137 -25.45 9.50 -5.46
N ALA A 138 -24.86 8.68 -4.60
CA ALA A 138 -23.44 8.73 -4.34
C ALA A 138 -22.64 8.34 -5.59
N THR A 139 -21.54 9.05 -5.83
CA THR A 139 -20.60 8.77 -6.92
C THR A 139 -19.23 8.41 -6.37
N PHE A 140 -18.58 7.44 -7.03
CA PHE A 140 -17.24 7.03 -6.67
C PHE A 140 -16.29 7.22 -7.86
N HIS A 141 -15.22 7.96 -7.64
CA HIS A 141 -14.24 8.30 -8.66
C HIS A 141 -12.96 7.52 -8.42
N ILE A 142 -12.44 6.84 -9.44
CA ILE A 142 -11.24 6.01 -9.36
C ILE A 142 -10.19 6.60 -10.30
N ALA A 143 -9.08 7.05 -9.75
CA ALA A 143 -7.95 7.55 -10.51
C ALA A 143 -6.65 6.82 -10.17
N GLY A 144 -5.84 6.60 -11.20
CA GLY A 144 -4.55 5.93 -11.08
C GLY A 144 -4.02 5.40 -12.40
N ASN A 145 -2.74 5.04 -12.40
CA ASN A 145 -2.09 4.47 -13.58
C ASN A 145 -2.57 3.04 -13.85
N ASN A 146 -2.62 2.69 -15.14
CA ASN A 146 -2.84 1.32 -15.62
C ASN A 146 -4.08 0.63 -15.01
N PRO A 147 -5.29 1.26 -15.10
CA PRO A 147 -6.49 0.61 -14.60
C PRO A 147 -6.75 -0.70 -15.35
N PRO A 148 -6.98 -1.81 -14.64
CA PRO A 148 -7.26 -3.09 -15.29
C PRO A 148 -8.58 -3.04 -16.05
N GLN A 149 -8.68 -3.82 -17.12
CA GLN A 149 -9.81 -3.79 -18.05
C GLN A 149 -11.16 -4.06 -17.38
N HIS A 150 -11.18 -4.91 -16.34
CA HIS A 150 -12.42 -5.21 -15.62
C HIS A 150 -12.99 -4.01 -14.83
N LEU A 151 -12.19 -3.00 -14.50
CA LEU A 151 -12.68 -1.75 -13.90
C LEU A 151 -13.20 -0.75 -14.93
N GLN A 152 -12.82 -0.91 -16.20
CA GLN A 152 -13.18 0.01 -17.28
C GLN A 152 -14.49 -0.37 -17.99
N SER A 153 -15.11 -1.52 -17.66
CA SER A 153 -16.35 -1.95 -18.29
C SER A 153 -17.53 -1.06 -17.85
N GLU A 154 -18.25 -0.52 -18.83
CA GLU A 154 -19.40 0.38 -18.63
C GLU A 154 -20.61 -0.27 -17.92
N GLU A 155 -20.60 -1.58 -17.72
CA GLU A 155 -21.69 -2.33 -17.10
C GLU A 155 -21.84 -2.08 -15.59
N ARG A 156 -20.87 -1.48 -14.95
CA ARG A 156 -20.90 -1.18 -13.51
C ARG A 156 -21.35 0.26 -13.29
N LYS A 157 -22.62 0.41 -13.01
CA LYS A 157 -23.23 1.67 -12.61
C LYS A 157 -22.65 2.16 -11.27
N ASN A 158 -22.41 3.47 -11.18
CA ASN A 158 -22.15 4.27 -9.98
C ASN A 158 -20.67 4.42 -9.57
N TYR A 159 -19.70 4.15 -10.44
CA TYR A 159 -18.36 4.68 -10.31
C TYR A 159 -17.75 5.06 -11.65
N ILE A 160 -16.80 5.98 -11.64
CA ILE A 160 -16.14 6.53 -12.81
C ILE A 160 -14.65 6.26 -12.72
N VAL A 161 -14.08 5.66 -13.78
CA VAL A 161 -12.64 5.40 -13.87
C VAL A 161 -11.99 6.47 -14.75
N HIS A 162 -11.16 7.32 -14.13
CA HIS A 162 -10.48 8.42 -14.82
C HIS A 162 -9.13 8.01 -15.43
N GLY A 163 -8.58 6.86 -15.02
CA GLY A 163 -7.22 6.52 -15.39
C GLY A 163 -6.19 7.44 -14.73
N ARG A 164 -5.10 7.72 -15.45
CA ARG A 164 -4.07 8.62 -14.97
C ARG A 164 -4.55 10.07 -14.98
N VAL A 165 -4.51 10.72 -13.81
CA VAL A 165 -4.77 12.16 -13.66
C VAL A 165 -3.46 12.93 -13.66
N PRO A 166 -3.40 14.13 -14.31
CA PRO A 166 -2.18 14.92 -14.36
C PRO A 166 -1.75 15.46 -13.01
N ASP A 167 -2.71 15.90 -12.20
CA ASP A 167 -2.53 16.48 -10.88
C ASP A 167 -3.44 15.82 -9.86
N ALA A 168 -2.83 15.24 -8.83
CA ALA A 168 -3.51 14.54 -7.76
C ALA A 168 -4.27 15.48 -6.81
N GLU A 169 -3.72 16.68 -6.58
CA GLU A 169 -4.36 17.68 -5.72
C GLU A 169 -5.57 18.31 -6.40
N GLU A 170 -5.45 18.63 -7.67
CA GLU A 170 -6.57 19.16 -8.45
C GLU A 170 -7.71 18.13 -8.54
N PHE A 171 -7.38 16.89 -8.81
CA PHE A 171 -8.36 15.80 -8.81
C PHE A 171 -9.05 15.62 -7.45
N ALA A 172 -8.34 15.74 -6.34
CA ALA A 172 -8.92 15.62 -5.01
C ALA A 172 -9.82 16.81 -4.62
N LYS A 173 -9.72 17.93 -5.32
CA LYS A 173 -10.52 19.15 -5.11
C LYS A 173 -11.72 19.26 -6.03
N SER A 174 -11.80 18.45 -7.09
CA SER A 174 -12.89 18.43 -8.08
C SER A 174 -14.04 17.54 -7.64
#